data_0ffedbc9cb18769e1412fe4a50464ee8
#
_entry.id   0ffedbc9cb18769e1412fe4a50464ee8
#
_cell.length_a   1.000
_cell.length_b   1.000
_cell.length_c   1.000
_cell.angle_alpha   90.00
_cell.angle_beta   90.00
_cell.angle_gamma   90.00
#
_symmetry.space_group_name_H-M   'P 1'
#
loop_
_entity.id
_entity.type
_entity.pdbx_description
1 polymer ?
#
loop_
_entity_poly.entity_id
_entity_poly.type
_entity_poly.pdbx_seq_one_letter_code
_entity_poly.pdbx_strand_id
1 'polypeptide(L)'
;MGEAILAALLEKKLCKPADIAVSDIMEPRRRYLKKQYGITVTTDNKKAIVDRDVVVLAVKPQNIPEALTDLKGQLKPDQVILSIAAGVTINTISAGAGHNKIVRAMPNTPAQIGLGISGWTATQEVTAAQKKLARTILGAMGKEIYFDNEDYLDKVTAVSGSGPAYFYLFAESMIDGAVDLGFNRKDAEALVLQTMLGTAHLMEKSPKAPAELRRDVTSKGGTTERAIEVFEQSGLAQIVNKAMQAACRRAKELGETKP
;
A
#
# COMPACT_ATOMS: atom_id res chain seq x y z
N MET A 1 5.10 6.64 -2.52
CA MET A 1 5.20 5.53 -1.55
C MET A 1 6.59 5.46 -0.90
N GLY A 2 7.70 5.49 -1.62
CA GLY A 2 9.04 5.54 -0.99
C GLY A 2 9.20 6.65 0.04
N GLU A 3 8.69 7.86 -0.26
CA GLU A 3 8.67 8.94 0.73
C GLU A 3 7.80 8.63 1.96
N ALA A 4 6.69 7.93 1.80
CA ALA A 4 5.86 7.55 2.93
C ALA A 4 6.62 6.62 3.90
N ILE A 5 7.42 5.67 3.37
CA ILE A 5 8.31 4.81 4.17
C ILE A 5 9.33 5.69 4.92
N LEU A 6 10.04 6.53 4.19
CA LEU A 6 11.05 7.43 4.73
C LEU A 6 10.50 8.33 5.84
N ALA A 7 9.39 9.01 5.57
CA ALA A 7 8.76 9.91 6.51
C ALA A 7 8.32 9.18 7.80
N ALA A 8 7.66 8.03 7.64
CA ALA A 8 7.20 7.23 8.77
C ALA A 8 8.35 6.71 9.65
N LEU A 9 9.46 6.28 9.04
CA LEU A 9 10.65 5.84 9.79
C LEU A 9 11.27 6.95 10.62
N LEU A 10 11.38 8.16 10.05
CA LEU A 10 11.93 9.32 10.76
C LEU A 10 10.98 9.85 11.83
N GLU A 11 9.69 9.97 11.54
CA GLU A 11 8.67 10.43 12.48
C GLU A 11 8.60 9.53 13.72
N LYS A 12 8.62 8.21 13.51
CA LYS A 12 8.63 7.21 14.59
C LYS A 12 10.02 6.99 15.22
N LYS A 13 11.04 7.76 14.78
CA LYS A 13 12.41 7.71 15.31
C LYS A 13 13.04 6.29 15.23
N LEU A 14 12.67 5.53 14.22
CA LEU A 14 13.18 4.17 13.99
C LEU A 14 14.58 4.17 13.37
N CYS A 15 14.98 5.28 12.75
CA CYS A 15 16.33 5.53 12.24
C CYS A 15 16.60 7.04 12.24
N LYS A 16 17.85 7.42 12.01
CA LYS A 16 18.28 8.82 11.86
C LYS A 16 18.38 9.20 10.37
N PRO A 17 18.31 10.48 10.02
CA PRO A 17 18.51 10.92 8.62
C PRO A 17 19.84 10.43 8.00
N ALA A 18 20.89 10.31 8.78
CA ALA A 18 22.21 9.81 8.34
C ALA A 18 22.19 8.31 7.94
N ASP A 19 21.23 7.55 8.48
CA ASP A 19 21.08 6.13 8.18
C ASP A 19 20.38 5.88 6.83
N ILE A 20 19.82 6.92 6.24
CA ILE A 20 19.02 6.83 5.00
C ILE A 20 19.75 7.47 3.83
N ALA A 21 19.85 6.72 2.74
CA ALA A 21 20.27 7.22 1.44
C ALA A 21 19.17 6.96 0.41
N VAL A 22 18.87 7.97 -0.43
CA VAL A 22 17.88 7.85 -1.50
C VAL A 22 18.54 8.12 -2.84
N SER A 23 18.36 7.19 -3.77
CA SER A 23 18.65 7.44 -5.17
C SER A 23 17.36 7.80 -5.91
N ASP A 24 17.41 8.88 -6.69
CA ASP A 24 16.31 9.31 -7.55
C ASP A 24 16.90 10.03 -8.77
N ILE A 25 16.37 9.75 -9.97
CA ILE A 25 16.84 10.39 -11.22
C ILE A 25 16.43 11.86 -11.31
N MET A 26 15.34 12.25 -10.63
CA MET A 26 14.77 13.59 -10.69
C MET A 26 15.48 14.55 -9.73
N GLU A 27 16.21 15.52 -10.27
CA GLU A 27 16.92 16.51 -9.45
C GLU A 27 16.00 17.33 -8.51
N PRO A 28 14.83 17.84 -8.95
CA PRO A 28 13.91 18.54 -8.04
C PRO A 28 13.47 17.65 -6.87
N ARG A 29 13.29 16.35 -7.12
CA ARG A 29 12.92 15.38 -6.09
C ARG A 29 14.04 15.20 -5.07
N ARG A 30 15.27 15.02 -5.52
CA ARG A 30 16.43 14.91 -4.63
C ARG A 30 16.61 16.17 -3.77
N ARG A 31 16.50 17.36 -4.36
CA ARG A 31 16.59 18.64 -3.61
C ARG A 31 15.51 18.74 -2.53
N TYR A 32 14.27 18.38 -2.89
CA TYR A 32 13.15 18.36 -1.95
C TYR A 32 13.41 17.42 -0.78
N LEU A 33 13.75 16.15 -1.05
CA LEU A 33 13.99 15.14 -0.01
C LEU A 33 15.16 15.53 0.91
N LYS A 34 16.24 16.04 0.36
CA LYS A 34 17.37 16.54 1.15
C LYS A 34 16.97 17.70 2.07
N LYS A 35 16.23 18.66 1.54
CA LYS A 35 15.77 19.84 2.31
C LYS A 35 14.78 19.45 3.41
N GLN A 36 13.83 18.57 3.08
CA GLN A 36 12.73 18.20 3.97
C GLN A 36 13.18 17.26 5.09
N TYR A 37 14.06 16.31 4.80
CA TYR A 37 14.40 15.23 5.71
C TYR A 37 15.86 15.17 6.15
N GLY A 38 16.74 15.98 5.56
CA GLY A 38 18.16 16.01 5.91
C GLY A 38 18.94 14.73 5.54
N ILE A 39 18.40 13.92 4.66
CA ILE A 39 18.96 12.63 4.25
C ILE A 39 20.03 12.75 3.15
N THR A 40 20.81 11.70 2.96
CA THR A 40 21.72 11.58 1.81
C THR A 40 20.93 11.31 0.53
N VAL A 41 21.22 12.05 -0.53
CA VAL A 41 20.60 11.86 -1.85
C VAL A 41 21.65 11.71 -2.95
N THR A 42 21.37 10.88 -3.94
CA THR A 42 22.27 10.61 -5.07
C THR A 42 21.46 10.31 -6.34
N THR A 43 22.14 10.28 -7.51
CA THR A 43 21.61 9.73 -8.76
C THR A 43 22.05 8.30 -8.99
N ASP A 44 22.97 7.79 -8.18
CA ASP A 44 23.68 6.53 -8.39
C ASP A 44 23.14 5.49 -7.40
N ASN A 45 22.43 4.49 -7.92
CA ASN A 45 21.86 3.41 -7.13
C ASN A 45 22.95 2.62 -6.37
N LYS A 46 24.13 2.44 -6.95
CA LYS A 46 25.24 1.70 -6.31
C LYS A 46 25.76 2.43 -5.09
N LYS A 47 25.81 3.79 -5.14
CA LYS A 47 26.22 4.58 -3.96
C LYS A 47 25.17 4.57 -2.86
N ALA A 48 23.88 4.53 -3.21
CA ALA A 48 22.80 4.55 -2.24
C ALA A 48 22.78 3.31 -1.34
N ILE A 49 23.22 2.16 -1.85
CA ILE A 49 23.13 0.87 -1.15
C ILE A 49 24.36 0.55 -0.27
N VAL A 50 25.44 1.34 -0.36
CA VAL A 50 26.66 1.10 0.41
C VAL A 50 26.36 1.21 1.91
N ASP A 51 26.76 0.18 2.67
CA ASP A 51 26.60 0.10 4.12
C ASP A 51 25.15 0.28 4.61
N ARG A 52 24.20 -0.30 3.88
CA ARG A 52 22.79 -0.35 4.24
C ARG A 52 22.34 -1.79 4.45
N ASP A 53 21.57 -2.05 5.50
CA ASP A 53 21.01 -3.37 5.78
C ASP A 53 19.84 -3.72 4.87
N VAL A 54 19.05 -2.71 4.48
CA VAL A 54 17.84 -2.86 3.66
C VAL A 54 17.89 -1.95 2.44
N VAL A 55 17.69 -2.52 1.27
CA VAL A 55 17.54 -1.81 0.00
C VAL A 55 16.08 -1.81 -0.41
N VAL A 56 15.44 -0.63 -0.37
CA VAL A 56 14.02 -0.50 -0.70
C VAL A 56 13.86 -0.17 -2.19
N LEU A 57 13.24 -1.08 -2.95
CA LEU A 57 12.84 -0.83 -4.33
C LEU A 57 11.48 -0.15 -4.35
N ALA A 58 11.48 1.18 -4.48
CA ALA A 58 10.28 2.03 -4.49
C ALA A 58 10.07 2.76 -5.83
N VAL A 59 10.73 2.32 -6.88
CA VAL A 59 10.55 2.82 -8.25
C VAL A 59 9.28 2.23 -8.88
N LYS A 60 8.79 2.87 -9.94
CA LYS A 60 7.65 2.33 -10.70
C LYS A 60 8.01 0.99 -11.35
N PRO A 61 7.06 0.06 -11.53
CA PRO A 61 7.33 -1.27 -12.09
C PRO A 61 8.14 -1.26 -13.40
N GLN A 62 7.84 -0.33 -14.29
CA GLN A 62 8.55 -0.19 -15.58
C GLN A 62 10.04 0.18 -15.44
N ASN A 63 10.46 0.74 -14.31
CA ASN A 63 11.86 1.13 -14.05
C ASN A 63 12.63 0.08 -13.24
N ILE A 64 11.99 -1.00 -12.84
CA ILE A 64 12.61 -2.08 -12.05
C ILE A 64 13.75 -2.75 -12.80
N PRO A 65 13.66 -3.08 -14.10
CA PRO A 65 14.75 -3.73 -14.83
C PRO A 65 16.06 -2.94 -14.78
N GLU A 66 16.00 -1.64 -14.99
CA GLU A 66 17.16 -0.73 -14.91
C GLU A 66 17.74 -0.71 -13.50
N ALA A 67 16.88 -0.52 -12.48
CA ALA A 67 17.33 -0.51 -11.09
C ALA A 67 17.99 -1.83 -10.67
N LEU A 68 17.44 -2.98 -11.08
CA LEU A 68 18.02 -4.29 -10.78
C LEU A 68 19.37 -4.51 -11.50
N THR A 69 19.52 -3.99 -12.73
CA THR A 69 20.79 -4.04 -13.47
C THR A 69 21.89 -3.30 -12.69
N ASP A 70 21.59 -2.15 -12.14
CA ASP A 70 22.54 -1.38 -11.33
C ASP A 70 22.93 -2.10 -10.03
N LEU A 71 22.01 -2.86 -9.44
CA LEU A 71 22.24 -3.60 -8.20
C LEU A 71 22.96 -4.92 -8.38
N LYS A 72 22.98 -5.48 -9.60
CA LYS A 72 23.53 -6.79 -9.88
C LYS A 72 25.02 -6.85 -9.52
N GLY A 73 25.36 -7.77 -8.59
CA GLY A 73 26.73 -7.96 -8.10
C GLY A 73 27.24 -6.85 -7.17
N GLN A 74 26.38 -5.91 -6.77
CA GLN A 74 26.76 -4.82 -5.85
C GLN A 74 26.28 -5.05 -4.42
N LEU A 75 25.31 -5.95 -4.22
CA LEU A 75 24.72 -6.25 -2.93
C LEU A 75 25.61 -7.17 -2.12
N LYS A 76 25.79 -6.85 -0.82
CA LYS A 76 26.44 -7.72 0.13
C LYS A 76 25.51 -8.90 0.50
N PRO A 77 26.06 -10.08 0.88
CA PRO A 77 25.24 -11.26 1.20
C PRO A 77 24.28 -11.09 2.38
N ASP A 78 24.53 -10.13 3.25
CA ASP A 78 23.74 -9.82 4.44
C ASP A 78 22.67 -8.74 4.20
N GLN A 79 22.71 -8.03 3.09
CA GLN A 79 21.66 -7.07 2.71
C GLN A 79 20.35 -7.75 2.32
N VAL A 80 19.23 -7.08 2.54
CA VAL A 80 17.92 -7.55 2.12
C VAL A 80 17.28 -6.54 1.16
N ILE A 81 16.68 -7.03 0.09
CA ILE A 81 15.85 -6.20 -0.81
C ILE A 81 14.41 -6.21 -0.26
N LEU A 82 13.84 -5.04 -0.02
CA LEU A 82 12.42 -4.83 0.24
C LEU A 82 11.79 -4.16 -0.98
N SER A 83 11.05 -4.92 -1.79
CA SER A 83 10.34 -4.39 -2.94
C SER A 83 8.89 -4.07 -2.62
N ILE A 84 8.44 -2.87 -3.03
CA ILE A 84 7.05 -2.45 -3.01
C ILE A 84 6.48 -2.23 -4.42
N ALA A 85 7.16 -2.73 -5.43
CA ALA A 85 6.74 -2.60 -6.83
C ALA A 85 5.59 -3.56 -7.14
N ALA A 86 4.45 -3.00 -7.53
CA ALA A 86 3.27 -3.79 -7.90
C ALA A 86 3.56 -4.65 -9.15
N GLY A 87 3.10 -5.91 -9.13
CA GLY A 87 3.26 -6.82 -10.28
C GLY A 87 4.68 -7.36 -10.50
N VAL A 88 5.69 -6.96 -9.72
CA VAL A 88 7.06 -7.48 -9.86
C VAL A 88 7.29 -8.63 -8.89
N THR A 89 7.51 -9.83 -9.43
CA THR A 89 7.65 -11.06 -8.63
C THR A 89 9.02 -11.18 -7.94
N ILE A 90 9.09 -11.97 -6.88
CA ILE A 90 10.34 -12.32 -6.19
C ILE A 90 11.34 -12.93 -7.19
N ASN A 91 10.87 -13.80 -8.08
CA ASN A 91 11.72 -14.43 -9.09
C ASN A 91 12.36 -13.40 -10.04
N THR A 92 11.57 -12.42 -10.52
CA THR A 92 12.06 -11.32 -11.35
C THR A 92 13.13 -10.50 -10.60
N ILE A 93 12.88 -10.16 -9.33
CA ILE A 93 13.82 -9.40 -8.52
C ILE A 93 15.10 -10.20 -8.28
N SER A 94 14.99 -11.47 -7.91
CA SER A 94 16.13 -12.35 -7.63
C SER A 94 17.02 -12.53 -8.86
N ALA A 95 16.42 -12.86 -9.99
CA ALA A 95 17.16 -13.05 -11.25
C ALA A 95 17.84 -11.75 -11.72
N GLY A 96 17.14 -10.61 -11.62
CA GLY A 96 17.67 -9.32 -12.05
C GLY A 96 18.78 -8.78 -11.16
N ALA A 97 18.62 -8.86 -9.83
CA ALA A 97 19.61 -8.39 -8.88
C ALA A 97 20.76 -9.41 -8.63
N GLY A 98 20.57 -10.68 -8.96
CA GLY A 98 21.50 -11.75 -8.57
C GLY A 98 21.57 -11.92 -7.06
N HIS A 99 20.44 -11.76 -6.34
CA HIS A 99 20.36 -11.77 -4.88
C HIS A 99 19.13 -12.54 -4.39
N ASN A 100 19.26 -13.29 -3.30
CA ASN A 100 18.22 -14.22 -2.84
C ASN A 100 17.43 -13.76 -1.61
N LYS A 101 17.92 -12.75 -0.86
CA LYS A 101 17.23 -12.24 0.33
C LYS A 101 16.26 -11.15 -0.06
N ILE A 102 15.02 -11.54 -0.35
CA ILE A 102 14.00 -10.65 -0.87
C ILE A 102 12.76 -10.67 0.01
N VAL A 103 12.30 -9.50 0.38
CA VAL A 103 10.98 -9.21 0.92
C VAL A 103 10.18 -8.51 -0.16
N ARG A 104 9.01 -9.03 -0.49
CA ARG A 104 8.06 -8.38 -1.36
C ARG A 104 6.87 -7.90 -0.53
N ALA A 105 6.48 -6.66 -0.69
CA ALA A 105 5.37 -6.06 0.05
C ALA A 105 4.46 -5.26 -0.90
N MET A 106 3.19 -5.21 -0.53
CA MET A 106 2.19 -4.39 -1.22
C MET A 106 1.51 -3.46 -0.20
N PRO A 107 2.04 -2.25 0.01
CA PRO A 107 1.40 -1.21 0.80
C PRO A 107 0.26 -0.54 0.03
N ASN A 108 -0.49 0.32 0.71
CA ASN A 108 -1.52 1.15 0.10
C ASN A 108 -1.35 2.65 0.44
N THR A 109 -2.10 3.51 -0.24
CA THR A 109 -1.90 4.97 -0.16
C THR A 109 -2.14 5.60 1.22
N PRO A 110 -3.03 5.11 2.12
CA PRO A 110 -3.15 5.63 3.48
C PRO A 110 -1.88 5.50 4.33
N ALA A 111 -0.88 4.75 3.88
CA ALA A 111 0.48 4.74 4.44
C ALA A 111 1.11 6.14 4.56
N GLN A 112 0.70 7.10 3.72
CA GLN A 112 1.19 8.48 3.75
C GLN A 112 0.83 9.23 5.05
N ILE A 113 -0.17 8.76 5.76
CA ILE A 113 -0.64 9.31 7.04
C ILE A 113 -0.56 8.28 8.17
N GLY A 114 0.23 7.20 8.01
CA GLY A 114 0.42 6.19 9.03
C GLY A 114 -0.77 5.23 9.22
N LEU A 115 -1.78 5.30 8.38
CA LEU A 115 -2.99 4.46 8.41
C LEU A 115 -3.04 3.42 7.28
N GLY A 116 -1.88 3.08 6.72
CA GLY A 116 -1.78 2.07 5.69
C GLY A 116 -1.92 0.65 6.20
N ILE A 117 -2.02 -0.27 5.24
CA ILE A 117 -1.85 -1.70 5.48
C ILE A 117 -0.96 -2.27 4.38
N SER A 118 -0.02 -3.13 4.77
CA SER A 118 0.92 -3.79 3.87
C SER A 118 0.79 -5.30 3.98
N GLY A 119 0.39 -5.99 2.92
CA GLY A 119 0.62 -7.44 2.81
C GLY A 119 2.05 -7.70 2.35
N TRP A 120 2.73 -8.70 2.92
CA TRP A 120 4.10 -9.00 2.54
C TRP A 120 4.48 -10.46 2.67
N THR A 121 5.51 -10.85 1.94
CA THR A 121 6.13 -12.18 2.01
C THR A 121 7.64 -12.04 1.90
N ALA A 122 8.37 -13.14 2.14
CA ALA A 122 9.82 -13.15 2.05
C ALA A 122 10.34 -14.51 1.58
N THR A 123 11.49 -14.52 0.92
CA THR A 123 12.21 -15.75 0.57
C THR A 123 12.71 -16.47 1.84
N GLN A 124 13.04 -17.75 1.69
CA GLN A 124 13.53 -18.58 2.80
C GLN A 124 14.88 -18.12 3.34
N GLU A 125 15.70 -17.49 2.51
CA GLU A 125 17.02 -16.96 2.85
C GLU A 125 16.96 -15.70 3.74
N VAL A 126 15.81 -15.05 3.83
CA VAL A 126 15.60 -13.91 4.73
C VAL A 126 15.52 -14.40 6.17
N THR A 127 16.51 -14.01 6.98
CA THR A 127 16.60 -14.43 8.38
C THR A 127 15.45 -13.88 9.24
N ALA A 128 15.23 -14.47 10.41
CA ALA A 128 14.24 -13.99 11.38
C ALA A 128 14.48 -12.52 11.79
N ALA A 129 15.74 -12.12 11.94
CA ALA A 129 16.12 -10.73 12.25
C ALA A 129 15.75 -9.78 11.11
N GLN A 130 16.02 -10.17 9.86
CA GLN A 130 15.66 -9.40 8.67
C GLN A 130 14.14 -9.33 8.48
N LYS A 131 13.39 -10.42 8.71
CA LYS A 131 11.92 -10.40 8.73
C LYS A 131 11.37 -9.44 9.79
N LYS A 132 12.00 -9.41 10.99
CA LYS A 132 11.63 -8.45 12.04
C LYS A 132 11.90 -6.99 11.60
N LEU A 133 13.01 -6.74 10.92
CA LEU A 133 13.35 -5.42 10.38
C LEU A 133 12.34 -4.99 9.30
N ALA A 134 12.03 -5.88 8.35
CA ALA A 134 11.00 -5.63 7.34
C ALA A 134 9.62 -5.32 7.97
N ARG A 135 9.22 -6.09 8.99
CA ARG A 135 8.01 -5.85 9.78
C ARG A 135 8.03 -4.46 10.44
N THR A 136 9.15 -4.06 11.02
CA THR A 136 9.30 -2.74 11.64
C THR A 136 9.14 -1.61 10.61
N ILE A 137 9.77 -1.76 9.44
CA ILE A 137 9.67 -0.78 8.33
C ILE A 137 8.22 -0.67 7.84
N LEU A 138 7.56 -1.80 7.55
CA LEU A 138 6.19 -1.82 7.06
C LEU A 138 5.19 -1.35 8.12
N GLY A 139 5.38 -1.76 9.37
CA GLY A 139 4.58 -1.35 10.53
C GLY A 139 4.72 0.14 10.88
N ALA A 140 5.77 0.80 10.40
CA ALA A 140 5.89 2.25 10.55
C ALA A 140 4.78 3.02 9.79
N MET A 141 4.30 2.46 8.69
CA MET A 141 3.26 3.06 7.84
C MET A 141 1.82 2.68 8.22
N GLY A 142 1.62 1.85 9.24
CA GLY A 142 0.31 1.34 9.65
C GLY A 142 0.36 -0.11 10.08
N LYS A 143 -0.59 -0.93 9.61
CA LYS A 143 -0.64 -2.37 9.90
C LYS A 143 0.13 -3.17 8.83
N GLU A 144 0.58 -4.37 9.20
CA GLU A 144 1.21 -5.30 8.26
C GLU A 144 0.67 -6.73 8.47
N ILE A 145 0.64 -7.50 7.39
CA ILE A 145 0.23 -8.92 7.42
C ILE A 145 1.23 -9.73 6.61
N TYR A 146 1.86 -10.71 7.24
CA TYR A 146 2.74 -11.67 6.58
C TYR A 146 1.94 -12.81 5.95
N PHE A 147 2.33 -13.20 4.74
CA PHE A 147 1.80 -14.36 4.02
C PHE A 147 2.95 -15.29 3.63
N ASP A 148 2.76 -16.58 3.81
CA ASP A 148 3.77 -17.58 3.45
C ASP A 148 3.90 -17.80 1.93
N ASN A 149 2.89 -17.42 1.15
CA ASN A 149 2.84 -17.57 -0.29
C ASN A 149 2.75 -16.20 -0.99
N GLU A 150 3.61 -15.99 -1.99
CA GLU A 150 3.64 -14.78 -2.82
C GLU A 150 2.33 -14.52 -3.58
N ASP A 151 1.58 -15.54 -3.96
CA ASP A 151 0.29 -15.42 -4.67
C ASP A 151 -0.76 -14.59 -3.91
N TYR A 152 -0.61 -14.46 -2.58
CA TYR A 152 -1.48 -13.59 -1.79
C TYR A 152 -1.27 -12.11 -2.11
N LEU A 153 -0.11 -11.70 -2.63
CA LEU A 153 0.15 -10.28 -2.88
C LEU A 153 -0.68 -9.70 -4.03
N ASP A 154 -1.08 -10.53 -4.99
CA ASP A 154 -2.02 -10.12 -6.03
C ASP A 154 -3.44 -9.94 -5.47
N LYS A 155 -3.84 -10.80 -4.53
CA LYS A 155 -5.09 -10.66 -3.79
C LYS A 155 -5.04 -9.42 -2.87
N VAL A 156 -3.93 -9.19 -2.17
CA VAL A 156 -3.69 -7.97 -1.38
C VAL A 156 -3.77 -6.73 -2.27
N THR A 157 -3.21 -6.78 -3.47
CA THR A 157 -3.31 -5.69 -4.45
C THR A 157 -4.77 -5.38 -4.76
N ALA A 158 -5.59 -6.40 -5.01
CA ALA A 158 -7.01 -6.22 -5.31
C ALA A 158 -7.81 -5.70 -4.10
N VAL A 159 -7.51 -6.16 -2.88
CA VAL A 159 -8.28 -5.82 -1.67
C VAL A 159 -7.84 -4.47 -1.11
N SER A 160 -6.56 -4.30 -0.81
CA SER A 160 -6.05 -3.13 -0.09
C SER A 160 -5.21 -2.18 -0.94
N GLY A 161 -4.50 -2.67 -1.95
CA GLY A 161 -3.74 -1.83 -2.87
C GLY A 161 -4.65 -0.94 -3.71
N SER A 162 -5.66 -1.54 -4.34
CA SER A 162 -6.70 -0.84 -5.13
C SER A 162 -7.85 -0.34 -4.26
N GLY A 163 -8.03 -0.88 -3.08
CA GLY A 163 -9.13 -0.59 -2.15
C GLY A 163 -9.42 0.88 -1.90
N PRO A 164 -8.41 1.75 -1.71
CA PRO A 164 -8.65 3.18 -1.53
C PRO A 164 -9.45 3.81 -2.67
N ALA A 165 -9.21 3.39 -3.93
CA ALA A 165 -9.97 3.88 -5.08
C ALA A 165 -11.46 3.49 -5.03
N TYR A 166 -11.78 2.31 -4.49
CA TYR A 166 -13.18 1.88 -4.33
C TYR A 166 -13.92 2.76 -3.33
N PHE A 167 -13.28 3.09 -2.20
CA PHE A 167 -13.86 3.97 -1.20
C PHE A 167 -13.97 5.41 -1.71
N TYR A 168 -13.01 5.90 -2.51
CA TYR A 168 -13.11 7.22 -3.13
C TYR A 168 -14.27 7.28 -4.12
N LEU A 169 -14.43 6.27 -4.97
CA LEU A 169 -15.56 6.19 -5.91
C LEU A 169 -16.92 6.13 -5.18
N PHE A 170 -17.00 5.38 -4.08
CA PHE A 170 -18.21 5.32 -3.27
C PHE A 170 -18.51 6.67 -2.60
N ALA A 171 -17.47 7.34 -2.04
CA ALA A 171 -17.61 8.67 -1.46
C ALA A 171 -18.08 9.69 -2.50
N GLU A 172 -17.46 9.69 -3.70
CA GLU A 172 -17.83 10.55 -4.82
C GLU A 172 -19.32 10.36 -5.19
N SER A 173 -19.76 9.12 -5.33
CA SER A 173 -21.15 8.79 -5.63
C SER A 173 -22.12 9.26 -4.52
N MET A 174 -21.73 9.15 -3.25
CA MET A 174 -22.54 9.63 -2.13
C MET A 174 -22.61 11.16 -2.10
N ILE A 175 -21.52 11.86 -2.41
CA ILE A 175 -21.47 13.33 -2.47
C ILE A 175 -22.39 13.83 -3.58
N ASP A 176 -22.29 13.24 -4.78
CA ASP A 176 -23.12 13.62 -5.91
C ASP A 176 -24.62 13.35 -5.62
N GLY A 177 -24.95 12.19 -5.04
CA GLY A 177 -26.31 11.91 -4.59
C GLY A 177 -26.82 12.90 -3.53
N ALA A 178 -25.98 13.36 -2.62
CA ALA A 178 -26.37 14.39 -1.65
C ALA A 178 -26.62 15.75 -2.33
N VAL A 179 -25.84 16.10 -3.34
CA VAL A 179 -26.08 17.32 -4.14
C VAL A 179 -27.42 17.23 -4.88
N ASP A 180 -27.75 16.06 -5.44
CA ASP A 180 -29.05 15.83 -6.11
C ASP A 180 -30.23 15.91 -5.11
N LEU A 181 -29.99 15.61 -3.83
CA LEU A 181 -30.97 15.82 -2.75
C LEU A 181 -31.12 17.30 -2.33
N GLY A 182 -30.30 18.21 -2.89
CA GLY A 182 -30.39 19.65 -2.65
C GLY A 182 -29.36 20.21 -1.66
N PHE A 183 -28.38 19.42 -1.19
CA PHE A 183 -27.26 19.96 -0.41
C PHE A 183 -26.29 20.74 -1.30
N ASN A 184 -25.71 21.82 -0.80
CA ASN A 184 -24.53 22.36 -1.45
C ASN A 184 -23.34 21.38 -1.33
N ARG A 185 -22.40 21.44 -2.29
CA ARG A 185 -21.28 20.46 -2.34
C ARG A 185 -20.44 20.43 -1.06
N LYS A 186 -20.19 21.58 -0.45
CA LYS A 186 -19.38 21.66 0.77
C LYS A 186 -19.99 20.89 1.95
N ASP A 187 -21.29 21.02 2.13
CA ASP A 187 -22.02 20.31 3.20
C ASP A 187 -22.13 18.82 2.87
N ALA A 188 -22.36 18.47 1.59
CA ALA A 188 -22.35 17.08 1.12
C ALA A 188 -21.01 16.39 1.39
N GLU A 189 -19.88 17.02 1.04
CA GLU A 189 -18.53 16.52 1.31
C GLU A 189 -18.29 16.32 2.81
N ALA A 190 -18.69 17.29 3.64
CA ALA A 190 -18.50 17.20 5.09
C ALA A 190 -19.31 16.06 5.71
N LEU A 191 -20.57 15.89 5.30
CA LEU A 191 -21.46 14.83 5.77
C LEU A 191 -20.91 13.44 5.38
N VAL A 192 -20.54 13.26 4.13
CA VAL A 192 -20.05 11.98 3.62
C VAL A 192 -18.71 11.62 4.27
N LEU A 193 -17.74 12.54 4.29
CA LEU A 193 -16.43 12.28 4.86
C LEU A 193 -16.52 11.92 6.34
N GLN A 194 -17.28 12.69 7.14
CA GLN A 194 -17.42 12.43 8.58
C GLN A 194 -18.13 11.10 8.84
N THR A 195 -19.14 10.75 8.03
CA THR A 195 -19.84 9.47 8.11
C THR A 195 -18.89 8.30 7.84
N MET A 196 -18.08 8.38 6.78
CA MET A 196 -17.10 7.34 6.43
C MET A 196 -16.06 7.15 7.53
N LEU A 197 -15.46 8.23 8.03
CA LEU A 197 -14.46 8.19 9.11
C LEU A 197 -15.06 7.60 10.39
N GLY A 198 -16.23 8.08 10.81
CA GLY A 198 -16.90 7.59 12.00
C GLY A 198 -17.27 6.11 11.91
N THR A 199 -17.79 5.68 10.78
CA THR A 199 -18.16 4.28 10.54
C THR A 199 -16.92 3.36 10.54
N ALA A 200 -15.82 3.76 9.89
CA ALA A 200 -14.57 2.99 9.89
C ALA A 200 -14.00 2.84 11.31
N HIS A 201 -13.97 3.92 12.09
CA HIS A 201 -13.51 3.87 13.47
C HIS A 201 -14.45 3.04 14.38
N LEU A 202 -15.76 3.11 14.15
CA LEU A 202 -16.72 2.30 14.90
C LEU A 202 -16.51 0.81 14.61
N MET A 203 -16.31 0.42 13.34
CA MET A 203 -15.97 -0.97 12.98
C MET A 203 -14.65 -1.43 13.62
N GLU A 204 -13.64 -0.58 13.69
CA GLU A 204 -12.36 -0.94 14.29
C GLU A 204 -12.46 -1.16 15.81
N LYS A 205 -13.28 -0.39 16.49
CA LYS A 205 -13.44 -0.45 17.96
C LYS A 205 -14.49 -1.46 18.43
N SER A 206 -15.41 -1.82 17.57
CA SER A 206 -16.51 -2.74 17.89
C SER A 206 -16.07 -4.20 17.76
N PRO A 207 -16.49 -5.08 18.67
CA PRO A 207 -16.33 -6.53 18.51
C PRO A 207 -17.32 -7.11 17.49
N LYS A 208 -18.34 -6.34 17.05
CA LYS A 208 -19.39 -6.80 16.14
C LYS A 208 -18.89 -6.91 14.71
N ALA A 209 -19.35 -7.92 13.99
CA ALA A 209 -19.12 -8.02 12.57
C ALA A 209 -19.81 -6.87 11.78
N PRO A 210 -19.29 -6.48 10.60
CA PRO A 210 -19.91 -5.43 9.78
C PRO A 210 -21.41 -5.65 9.50
N ALA A 211 -21.83 -6.90 9.28
CA ALA A 211 -23.23 -7.25 9.07
C ALA A 211 -24.11 -6.98 10.31
N GLU A 212 -23.56 -7.11 11.50
CA GLU A 212 -24.28 -6.81 12.75
C GLU A 212 -24.41 -5.32 12.95
N LEU A 213 -23.32 -4.56 12.75
CA LEU A 213 -23.34 -3.10 12.80
C LEU A 213 -24.33 -2.52 11.78
N ARG A 214 -24.41 -3.08 10.56
CA ARG A 214 -25.39 -2.69 9.57
C ARG A 214 -26.82 -2.93 10.09
N ARG A 215 -27.10 -4.08 10.68
CA ARG A 215 -28.44 -4.37 11.26
C ARG A 215 -28.83 -3.41 12.37
N ASP A 216 -27.87 -3.03 13.23
CA ASP A 216 -28.12 -2.12 14.34
C ASP A 216 -28.63 -0.73 13.90
N VAL A 217 -28.24 -0.29 12.69
CA VAL A 217 -28.68 1.00 12.11
C VAL A 217 -29.79 0.84 11.06
N THR A 218 -30.35 -0.38 10.90
CA THR A 218 -31.38 -0.68 9.91
C THR A 218 -32.68 -1.07 10.62
N SER A 219 -33.48 -0.08 10.99
CA SER A 219 -34.79 -0.33 11.62
C SER A 219 -35.83 -0.74 10.56
N LYS A 220 -36.74 -1.64 10.96
CA LYS A 220 -37.83 -2.11 10.09
C LYS A 220 -38.74 -0.94 9.67
N GLY A 221 -38.99 -0.82 8.38
CA GLY A 221 -39.75 0.29 7.77
C GLY A 221 -39.02 1.62 7.73
N GLY A 222 -37.73 1.66 8.12
CA GLY A 222 -36.93 2.89 8.17
C GLY A 222 -36.28 3.25 6.81
N THR A 223 -35.71 4.47 6.78
CA THR A 223 -35.03 5.00 5.60
C THR A 223 -33.79 4.17 5.20
N THR A 224 -33.05 3.65 6.20
CA THR A 224 -31.89 2.81 5.96
C THR A 224 -32.27 1.50 5.29
N GLU A 225 -33.37 0.87 5.74
CA GLU A 225 -33.85 -0.38 5.12
C GLU A 225 -34.14 -0.17 3.61
N ARG A 226 -34.84 0.91 3.28
CA ARG A 226 -35.14 1.24 1.86
C ARG A 226 -33.89 1.47 1.02
N ALA A 227 -32.90 2.15 1.58
CA ALA A 227 -31.63 2.36 0.87
C ALA A 227 -30.87 1.04 0.67
N ILE A 228 -30.79 0.19 1.70
CA ILE A 228 -30.13 -1.14 1.61
C ILE A 228 -30.85 -2.04 0.59
N GLU A 229 -32.18 -2.07 0.55
CA GLU A 229 -32.95 -2.81 -0.46
C GLU A 229 -32.53 -2.43 -1.89
N VAL A 230 -32.33 -1.15 -2.18
CA VAL A 230 -31.87 -0.68 -3.50
C VAL A 230 -30.47 -1.22 -3.82
N PHE A 231 -29.53 -1.16 -2.89
CA PHE A 231 -28.18 -1.70 -3.08
C PHE A 231 -28.20 -3.22 -3.31
N GLU A 232 -29.00 -3.96 -2.53
CA GLU A 232 -29.09 -5.42 -2.64
C GLU A 232 -29.74 -5.83 -3.97
N GLN A 233 -30.85 -5.18 -4.37
CA GLN A 233 -31.53 -5.43 -5.64
C GLN A 233 -30.66 -5.08 -6.84
N SER A 234 -29.83 -4.04 -6.72
CA SER A 234 -28.86 -3.64 -7.75
C SER A 234 -27.61 -4.53 -7.78
N GLY A 235 -27.51 -5.52 -6.89
CA GLY A 235 -26.43 -6.50 -6.91
C GLY A 235 -25.06 -5.95 -6.45
N LEU A 236 -25.04 -5.01 -5.50
CA LEU A 236 -23.79 -4.40 -5.01
C LEU A 236 -22.73 -5.43 -4.63
N ALA A 237 -23.08 -6.51 -3.92
CA ALA A 237 -22.15 -7.54 -3.52
C ALA A 237 -21.49 -8.23 -4.71
N GLN A 238 -22.26 -8.52 -5.78
CA GLN A 238 -21.78 -9.11 -7.02
C GLN A 238 -20.86 -8.15 -7.78
N ILE A 239 -21.18 -6.86 -7.81
CA ILE A 239 -20.37 -5.83 -8.45
C ILE A 239 -19.01 -5.72 -7.75
N VAL A 240 -19.00 -5.61 -6.43
CA VAL A 240 -17.77 -5.56 -5.62
C VAL A 240 -16.90 -6.78 -5.85
N ASN A 241 -17.51 -7.99 -5.82
CA ASN A 241 -16.77 -9.24 -6.07
C ASN A 241 -16.13 -9.24 -7.47
N LYS A 242 -16.89 -8.90 -8.51
CA LYS A 242 -16.41 -8.83 -9.89
C LYS A 242 -15.26 -7.83 -10.04
N ALA A 243 -15.38 -6.65 -9.42
CA ALA A 243 -14.34 -5.61 -9.46
C ALA A 243 -13.03 -6.10 -8.81
N MET A 244 -13.11 -6.71 -7.62
CA MET A 244 -11.94 -7.26 -6.92
C MET A 244 -11.28 -8.39 -7.71
N GLN A 245 -12.08 -9.29 -8.31
CA GLN A 245 -11.53 -10.34 -9.16
C GLN A 245 -10.84 -9.79 -10.41
N ALA A 246 -11.39 -8.75 -11.04
CA ALA A 246 -10.77 -8.09 -12.18
C ALA A 246 -9.41 -7.47 -11.79
N ALA A 247 -9.36 -6.77 -10.66
CA ALA A 247 -8.12 -6.21 -10.12
C ALA A 247 -7.07 -7.29 -9.81
N CYS A 248 -7.50 -8.42 -9.21
CA CYS A 248 -6.61 -9.55 -8.91
C CYS A 248 -6.05 -10.20 -10.20
N ARG A 249 -6.90 -10.42 -11.21
CA ARG A 249 -6.42 -10.92 -12.52
C ARG A 249 -5.41 -9.96 -13.14
N ARG A 250 -5.71 -8.66 -13.12
CA ARG A 250 -4.78 -7.66 -13.68
C ARG A 250 -3.44 -7.60 -12.94
N ALA A 251 -3.45 -7.76 -11.61
CA ALA A 251 -2.22 -7.84 -10.83
C ALA A 251 -1.32 -9.01 -11.27
N LYS A 252 -1.92 -10.19 -11.51
CA LYS A 252 -1.21 -11.36 -12.04
C LYS A 252 -0.64 -11.13 -13.43
N GLU A 253 -1.45 -10.61 -14.35
CA GLU A 253 -1.03 -10.29 -15.72
C GLU A 253 0.18 -9.36 -15.75
N LEU A 254 0.20 -8.36 -14.86
CA LEU A 254 1.34 -7.44 -14.75
C LEU A 254 2.62 -8.14 -14.25
N GLY A 255 2.46 -9.21 -13.44
CA GLY A 255 3.58 -10.03 -12.99
C GLY A 255 4.09 -11.02 -14.04
N GLU A 256 3.24 -11.44 -14.97
CA GLU A 256 3.56 -12.39 -16.05
C GLU A 256 4.13 -11.70 -17.30
N THR A 257 3.78 -10.44 -17.54
CA THR A 257 4.38 -9.65 -18.63
C THR A 257 5.86 -9.47 -18.34
N LYS A 258 6.71 -10.22 -19.08
CA LYS A 258 8.17 -10.02 -19.06
C LYS A 258 8.48 -8.56 -19.41
N PRO A 259 9.36 -7.91 -18.64
CA PRO A 259 9.87 -6.59 -19.02
C PRO A 259 10.64 -6.66 -20.33
#